data_27c7337388fc0d2b329c56b4366b5b39
#
_entry.id   27c7337388fc0d2b329c56b4366b5b39
#
_cell.length_a   1.000
_cell.length_b   1.000
_cell.length_c   1.000
_cell.angle_alpha   90.00
_cell.angle_beta   90.00
_cell.angle_gamma   90.00
#
_symmetry.space_group_name_H-M   'P 1'
#
loop_
_entity.id
_entity.type
_entity.pdbx_description
1 polymer ?
#
loop_
_entity_poly.entity_id
_entity_poly.type
_entity_poly.pdbx_seq_one_letter_code
_entity_poly.pdbx_strand_id
1 'polypeptide(L)'
;MQGDQTGDESLVDIAKRYIKDKYKKPSDVFLGLVHRLDRPTTGVIVLARTSKALTRLNQQFKDRIPKKLYRAVVSGAPESSARLEHYLKKNSSKNKSFHYPKNIPNTKHAILRYRLVQSLKTYHVLEIELETGRHHQIRAQLAAVGMHIKGDLKYGAKRPNPNGSIHLHARSLLFVHPTKKEEMEFIAPYPDDVLWKALTD
;
A
#
# COMPACT_ATOMS: atom_id res chain seq x y z
N MET A 1 -11.19 -3.23 2.34
CA MET A 1 -10.54 -4.56 2.24
C MET A 1 -11.06 -5.57 3.24
N GLN A 2 -11.00 -5.34 4.51
CA GLN A 2 -11.92 -5.93 5.49
C GLN A 2 -13.15 -5.05 5.53
N GLY A 3 -14.35 -5.63 5.74
CA GLY A 3 -15.56 -4.84 5.97
C GLY A 3 -15.30 -3.84 7.11
N ASP A 4 -15.69 -2.62 6.89
CA ASP A 4 -15.66 -1.56 7.90
C ASP A 4 -17.11 -1.13 8.23
N GLN A 5 -17.24 -0.13 9.09
CA GLN A 5 -18.57 0.37 9.49
C GLN A 5 -19.34 1.10 8.37
N THR A 6 -18.76 1.21 7.16
CA THR A 6 -19.40 1.90 6.02
C THR A 6 -20.41 1.03 5.28
N GLY A 7 -20.45 -0.29 5.55
CA GLY A 7 -21.34 -1.24 4.87
C GLY A 7 -20.91 -1.60 3.45
N ASP A 8 -19.79 -1.10 2.96
CA ASP A 8 -19.27 -1.46 1.64
C ASP A 8 -18.78 -2.92 1.62
N GLU A 9 -19.08 -3.62 0.52
CA GLU A 9 -18.62 -4.98 0.30
C GLU A 9 -17.08 -5.03 0.34
N SER A 10 -16.52 -5.99 1.08
CA SER A 10 -15.06 -6.10 1.19
C SER A 10 -14.43 -6.63 -0.11
N LEU A 11 -13.17 -6.24 -0.38
CA LEU A 11 -12.42 -6.81 -1.51
C LEU A 11 -12.32 -8.34 -1.43
N VAL A 12 -12.27 -8.89 -0.22
CA VAL A 12 -12.22 -10.35 -0.03
C VAL A 12 -13.51 -11.00 -0.49
N ASP A 13 -14.67 -10.41 -0.20
CA ASP A 13 -15.98 -10.94 -0.59
C ASP A 13 -16.20 -10.82 -2.10
N ILE A 14 -15.81 -9.69 -2.70
CA ILE A 14 -15.80 -9.51 -4.16
C ILE A 14 -14.91 -10.58 -4.82
N ALA A 15 -13.71 -10.81 -4.29
CA ALA A 15 -12.79 -11.81 -4.84
C ALA A 15 -13.30 -13.24 -4.65
N LYS A 16 -13.96 -13.56 -3.53
CA LYS A 16 -14.60 -14.87 -3.33
C LYS A 16 -15.70 -15.10 -4.35
N ARG A 17 -16.58 -14.12 -4.57
CA ARG A 17 -17.64 -14.19 -5.59
C ARG A 17 -17.04 -14.42 -6.98
N TYR A 18 -16.07 -13.60 -7.38
CA TYR A 18 -15.36 -13.77 -8.64
C TYR A 18 -14.78 -15.19 -8.85
N ILE A 19 -14.14 -15.75 -7.80
CA ILE A 19 -13.57 -17.10 -7.88
C ILE A 19 -14.69 -18.15 -7.96
N LYS A 20 -15.76 -17.99 -7.18
CA LYS A 20 -16.91 -18.89 -7.19
C LYS A 20 -17.52 -18.98 -8.59
N ASP A 21 -17.76 -17.83 -9.20
CA ASP A 21 -18.39 -17.74 -10.54
C ASP A 21 -17.44 -18.24 -11.64
N LYS A 22 -16.20 -17.76 -11.66
CA LYS A 22 -15.20 -18.13 -12.70
C LYS A 22 -14.89 -19.63 -12.73
N TYR A 23 -14.82 -20.27 -11.56
CA TYR A 23 -14.47 -21.68 -11.44
C TYR A 23 -15.67 -22.59 -11.14
N LYS A 24 -16.89 -22.06 -11.23
CA LYS A 24 -18.16 -22.78 -10.97
C LYS A 24 -18.11 -23.62 -9.68
N LYS A 25 -17.62 -23.02 -8.58
CA LYS A 25 -17.45 -23.71 -7.30
C LYS A 25 -18.81 -23.96 -6.65
N PRO A 26 -19.16 -25.21 -6.28
CA PRO A 26 -20.43 -25.52 -5.65
C PRO A 26 -20.53 -25.05 -4.19
N SER A 27 -19.38 -24.92 -3.52
CA SER A 27 -19.28 -24.53 -2.10
C SER A 27 -18.65 -23.14 -1.93
N ASP A 28 -18.60 -22.69 -0.69
CA ASP A 28 -17.95 -21.43 -0.35
C ASP A 28 -16.45 -21.45 -0.64
N VAL A 29 -15.94 -20.28 -1.05
CA VAL A 29 -14.55 -20.08 -1.39
C VAL A 29 -13.79 -19.54 -0.19
N PHE A 30 -12.75 -20.26 0.23
CA PHE A 30 -11.81 -19.73 1.19
C PHE A 30 -10.88 -18.72 0.51
N LEU A 31 -10.76 -17.52 1.10
CA LEU A 31 -9.71 -16.55 0.79
C LEU A 31 -9.18 -15.93 2.08
N GLY A 32 -7.89 -16.11 2.32
CA GLY A 32 -7.18 -15.51 3.46
C GLY A 32 -6.50 -14.21 3.08
N LEU A 33 -6.69 -13.17 3.89
CA LEU A 33 -6.03 -11.88 3.73
C LEU A 33 -4.63 -11.94 4.33
N VAL A 34 -3.60 -11.79 3.49
CA VAL A 34 -2.19 -11.85 3.90
C VAL A 34 -1.68 -10.47 4.31
N HIS A 35 -2.01 -9.44 3.55
CA HIS A 35 -1.67 -8.04 3.82
C HIS A 35 -2.78 -7.12 3.34
N ARG A 36 -2.65 -5.81 3.60
CA ARG A 36 -3.67 -4.82 3.28
C ARG A 36 -3.06 -3.62 2.56
N LEU A 37 -3.86 -3.00 1.71
CA LEU A 37 -3.66 -1.64 1.23
C LEU A 37 -4.64 -0.71 1.98
N ASP A 38 -4.30 0.56 2.12
CA ASP A 38 -5.25 1.57 2.60
C ASP A 38 -6.41 1.72 1.60
N ARG A 39 -7.61 2.02 2.07
CA ARG A 39 -8.82 2.11 1.21
C ARG A 39 -8.63 2.97 -0.05
N PRO A 40 -8.00 4.17 0.02
CA PRO A 40 -7.81 5.02 -1.15
C PRO A 40 -6.58 4.64 -2.00
N THR A 41 -5.84 3.57 -1.65
CA THR A 41 -4.63 3.12 -2.35
C THR A 41 -4.98 2.03 -3.36
N THR A 42 -4.45 2.16 -4.57
CA THR A 42 -4.58 1.16 -5.65
C THR A 42 -3.38 0.24 -5.71
N GLY A 43 -3.45 -0.83 -6.52
CA GLY A 43 -2.31 -1.69 -6.84
C GLY A 43 -2.49 -3.15 -6.48
N VAL A 44 -1.36 -3.87 -6.43
CA VAL A 44 -1.31 -5.31 -6.25
C VAL A 44 -1.57 -5.73 -4.80
N ILE A 45 -2.38 -6.77 -4.64
CA ILE A 45 -2.61 -7.46 -3.36
C ILE A 45 -2.59 -8.97 -3.58
N VAL A 46 -2.04 -9.71 -2.62
CA VAL A 46 -2.05 -11.17 -2.63
C VAL A 46 -3.04 -11.71 -1.61
N LEU A 47 -3.86 -12.67 -2.03
CA LEU A 47 -4.81 -13.42 -1.20
C LEU A 47 -4.46 -14.90 -1.24
N ALA A 48 -4.56 -15.58 -0.11
CA ALA A 48 -4.29 -17.01 0.00
C ALA A 48 -5.56 -17.83 -0.26
N ARG A 49 -5.50 -18.79 -1.19
CA ARG A 49 -6.63 -19.67 -1.54
C ARG A 49 -6.78 -20.89 -0.62
N THR A 50 -5.86 -21.09 0.33
CA THR A 50 -5.91 -22.15 1.35
C THR A 50 -5.36 -21.66 2.68
N SER A 51 -5.76 -22.27 3.78
CA SER A 51 -5.23 -21.97 5.11
C SER A 51 -3.72 -22.23 5.21
N LYS A 52 -3.24 -23.31 4.58
CA LYS A 52 -1.80 -23.62 4.53
C LYS A 52 -0.99 -22.56 3.80
N ALA A 53 -1.51 -22.04 2.65
CA ALA A 53 -0.87 -20.93 1.95
C ALA A 53 -0.90 -19.64 2.77
N LEU A 54 -2.03 -19.36 3.45
CA LEU A 54 -2.16 -18.19 4.34
C LEU A 54 -1.11 -18.20 5.44
N THR A 55 -0.95 -19.32 6.14
CA THR A 55 0.05 -19.45 7.22
C THR A 55 1.47 -19.20 6.70
N ARG A 56 1.83 -19.80 5.56
CA ARG A 56 3.16 -19.64 4.97
C ARG A 56 3.43 -18.23 4.47
N LEU A 57 2.46 -17.60 3.82
CA LEU A 57 2.57 -16.22 3.36
C LEU A 57 2.64 -15.25 4.56
N ASN A 58 1.80 -15.43 5.58
CA ASN A 58 1.88 -14.62 6.79
C ASN A 58 3.27 -14.68 7.45
N GLN A 59 3.90 -15.87 7.46
CA GLN A 59 5.26 -16.01 7.97
C GLN A 59 6.25 -15.19 7.13
N GLN A 60 6.19 -15.26 5.77
CA GLN A 60 7.05 -14.45 4.91
C GLN A 60 6.88 -12.95 5.18
N PHE A 61 5.63 -12.46 5.31
CA PHE A 61 5.37 -11.04 5.62
C PHE A 61 5.87 -10.63 7.01
N LYS A 62 5.79 -11.53 8.00
CA LYS A 62 6.35 -11.33 9.34
C LYS A 62 7.88 -11.22 9.28
N ASP A 63 8.52 -12.08 8.50
CA ASP A 63 9.97 -12.14 8.30
C ASP A 63 10.48 -11.08 7.30
N ARG A 64 9.59 -10.25 6.74
CA ARG A 64 9.90 -9.17 5.78
C ARG A 64 10.58 -9.65 4.49
N ILE A 65 10.30 -10.87 4.07
CA ILE A 65 10.81 -11.45 2.83
C ILE A 65 10.23 -10.74 1.60
N PRO A 66 8.89 -10.44 1.52
CA PRO A 66 8.32 -9.82 0.34
C PRO A 66 8.84 -8.40 0.12
N LYS A 67 9.29 -8.11 -1.11
CA LYS A 67 9.65 -6.76 -1.55
C LYS A 67 8.40 -6.08 -2.10
N LYS A 68 8.18 -4.85 -1.67
CA LYS A 68 7.00 -4.04 -2.01
C LYS A 68 7.45 -2.71 -2.57
N LEU A 69 7.17 -2.48 -3.84
CA LEU A 69 7.41 -1.20 -4.48
C LEU A 69 6.11 -0.44 -4.66
N TYR A 70 6.15 0.83 -4.32
CA TYR A 70 5.05 1.76 -4.51
C TYR A 70 5.46 2.89 -5.44
N ARG A 71 4.49 3.45 -6.13
CA ARG A 71 4.59 4.76 -6.80
C ARG A 71 3.71 5.74 -6.05
N ALA A 72 4.23 6.95 -5.83
CA ALA A 72 3.47 8.04 -5.26
C ALA A 72 3.67 9.32 -6.07
N VAL A 73 2.59 10.05 -6.34
CA VAL A 73 2.66 11.40 -6.89
C VAL A 73 2.50 12.37 -5.73
N VAL A 74 3.52 13.19 -5.50
CA VAL A 74 3.60 14.07 -4.33
C VAL A 74 3.80 15.53 -4.75
N SER A 75 3.28 16.45 -3.92
CA SER A 75 3.72 17.85 -3.90
C SER A 75 4.87 18.02 -2.92
N GLY A 76 5.56 19.15 -2.97
CA GLY A 76 6.72 19.44 -2.13
C GLY A 76 8.01 19.39 -2.94
N ALA A 77 9.16 19.33 -2.29
CA ALA A 77 10.48 19.32 -2.92
C ALA A 77 11.27 18.08 -2.47
N PRO A 78 11.10 16.94 -3.15
CA PRO A 78 11.86 15.73 -2.83
C PRO A 78 13.34 15.87 -3.22
N GLU A 79 14.21 15.33 -2.38
CA GLU A 79 15.57 15.01 -2.78
C GLU A 79 15.58 13.89 -3.84
N SER A 80 16.70 13.69 -4.55
CA SER A 80 16.83 12.63 -5.55
C SER A 80 16.58 11.23 -4.97
N SER A 81 16.94 11.02 -3.70
CA SER A 81 16.64 9.83 -2.92
C SER A 81 16.81 10.11 -1.43
N ALA A 82 16.06 9.40 -0.60
CA ALA A 82 16.25 9.43 0.85
C ALA A 82 15.77 8.13 1.51
N ARG A 83 16.29 7.89 2.72
CA ARG A 83 15.79 6.91 3.67
C ARG A 83 15.09 7.65 4.80
N LEU A 84 13.78 7.40 4.94
CA LEU A 84 12.98 7.99 6.01
C LEU A 84 12.82 7.01 7.16
N GLU A 85 13.19 7.46 8.35
CA GLU A 85 13.12 6.66 9.57
C GLU A 85 12.38 7.45 10.64
N HIS A 86 11.25 6.90 11.10
CA HIS A 86 10.39 7.53 12.10
C HIS A 86 9.79 6.45 13.03
N TYR A 87 9.18 6.91 14.10
CA TYR A 87 8.34 6.09 14.96
C TYR A 87 6.88 6.49 14.76
N LEU A 88 6.02 5.52 14.42
CA LEU A 88 4.61 5.78 14.10
C LEU A 88 3.70 5.27 15.21
N LYS A 89 2.72 6.10 15.60
CA LYS A 89 1.65 5.74 16.52
C LYS A 89 0.30 5.91 15.82
N LYS A 90 -0.49 4.83 15.78
CA LYS A 90 -1.85 4.86 15.26
C LYS A 90 -2.78 5.52 16.29
N ASN A 91 -3.56 6.49 15.84
CA ASN A 91 -4.72 6.99 16.55
C ASN A 91 -5.96 6.32 15.94
N SER A 92 -6.62 5.44 16.70
CA SER A 92 -7.76 4.65 16.19
C SER A 92 -9.00 5.50 15.97
N SER A 93 -9.29 6.50 16.84
CA SER A 93 -10.46 7.37 16.71
C SER A 93 -10.40 8.25 15.45
N LYS A 94 -9.20 8.73 15.09
CA LYS A 94 -8.97 9.51 13.86
C LYS A 94 -8.65 8.65 12.64
N ASN A 95 -8.49 7.35 12.82
CA ASN A 95 -7.96 6.43 11.80
C ASN A 95 -6.76 7.03 11.06
N LYS A 96 -5.77 7.54 11.80
CA LYS A 96 -4.59 8.24 11.30
C LYS A 96 -3.35 7.81 12.08
N SER A 97 -2.19 7.73 11.41
CA SER A 97 -0.90 7.53 12.08
C SER A 97 -0.17 8.87 12.20
N PHE A 98 0.43 9.10 13.37
CA PHE A 98 1.28 10.24 13.64
C PHE A 98 2.73 9.78 13.71
N HIS A 99 3.64 10.62 13.21
CA HIS A 99 5.07 10.38 13.27
C HIS A 99 5.69 11.05 14.49
N TYR A 100 6.77 10.43 14.96
CA TYR A 100 7.62 10.94 16.03
C TYR A 100 9.09 10.71 15.66
N PRO A 101 10.00 11.66 15.94
CA PRO A 101 11.42 11.51 15.62
C PRO A 101 12.14 10.51 16.54
N LYS A 102 11.59 10.28 17.73
CA LYS A 102 12.14 9.36 18.74
C LYS A 102 11.14 8.30 19.15
N ASN A 103 11.64 7.19 19.69
CA ASN A 103 10.79 6.15 20.26
C ASN A 103 10.11 6.66 21.53
N ILE A 104 8.78 6.66 21.52
CA ILE A 104 7.95 6.97 22.69
C ILE A 104 6.96 5.80 22.92
N PRO A 105 6.34 5.69 24.09
CA PRO A 105 5.40 4.59 24.36
C PRO A 105 4.32 4.41 23.30
N ASN A 106 4.11 3.14 22.88
CA ASN A 106 3.13 2.74 21.86
C ASN A 106 3.44 3.21 20.43
N THR A 107 4.67 3.60 20.14
CA THR A 107 5.14 3.81 18.75
C THR A 107 5.72 2.53 18.16
N LYS A 108 5.75 2.46 16.84
CA LYS A 108 6.36 1.37 16.08
C LYS A 108 7.36 1.94 15.08
N HIS A 109 8.56 1.38 15.08
CA HIS A 109 9.62 1.75 14.15
C HIS A 109 9.16 1.55 12.69
N ALA A 110 9.40 2.55 11.84
CA ALA A 110 8.96 2.63 10.47
C ALA A 110 10.08 3.15 9.56
N ILE A 111 10.44 2.36 8.56
CA ILE A 111 11.51 2.67 7.61
C ILE A 111 10.99 2.48 6.19
N LEU A 112 11.23 3.47 5.35
CA LEU A 112 11.08 3.40 3.90
C LEU A 112 12.27 4.04 3.22
N ARG A 113 12.52 3.66 1.98
CA ARG A 113 13.42 4.35 1.05
C ARG A 113 12.62 4.88 -0.10
N TYR A 114 12.99 6.02 -0.63
CA TYR A 114 12.44 6.49 -1.89
C TYR A 114 13.54 7.00 -2.82
N ARG A 115 13.23 6.98 -4.11
CA ARG A 115 13.96 7.70 -5.15
C ARG A 115 12.99 8.53 -5.98
N LEU A 116 13.42 9.70 -6.39
CA LEU A 116 12.70 10.53 -7.35
C LEU A 116 12.84 9.89 -8.74
N VAL A 117 11.70 9.58 -9.36
CA VAL A 117 11.67 8.97 -10.71
C VAL A 117 11.49 10.03 -11.77
N GLN A 118 10.59 10.99 -11.51
CA GLN A 118 10.22 12.00 -12.49
C GLN A 118 9.74 13.27 -11.79
N SER A 119 10.10 14.42 -12.31
CA SER A 119 9.54 15.71 -11.91
C SER A 119 8.58 16.19 -13.00
N LEU A 120 7.34 16.49 -12.60
CA LEU A 120 6.32 17.13 -13.40
C LEU A 120 6.25 18.62 -13.02
N LYS A 121 5.44 19.41 -13.73
CA LYS A 121 5.33 20.86 -13.48
C LYS A 121 5.00 21.25 -12.04
N THR A 122 4.15 20.47 -11.35
CA THR A 122 3.65 20.78 -9.99
C THR A 122 3.85 19.64 -9.02
N TYR A 123 4.09 18.45 -9.51
CA TYR A 123 4.20 17.23 -8.74
C TYR A 123 5.48 16.48 -9.06
N HIS A 124 5.83 15.58 -8.17
CA HIS A 124 6.98 14.69 -8.32
C HIS A 124 6.53 13.24 -8.16
N VAL A 125 7.15 12.35 -8.90
CA VAL A 125 6.86 10.92 -8.84
C VAL A 125 7.98 10.23 -8.07
N LEU A 126 7.60 9.56 -7.01
CA LEU A 126 8.52 8.78 -6.17
C LEU A 126 8.29 7.29 -6.39
N GLU A 127 9.38 6.55 -6.48
CA GLU A 127 9.39 5.11 -6.23
C GLU A 127 9.76 4.89 -4.78
N ILE A 128 9.00 4.03 -4.10
CA ILE A 128 9.13 3.84 -2.67
C ILE A 128 9.24 2.35 -2.36
N GLU A 129 10.30 1.99 -1.63
CA GLU A 129 10.49 0.67 -1.07
C GLU A 129 10.20 0.67 0.43
N LEU A 130 9.37 -0.27 0.89
CA LEU A 130 9.03 -0.43 2.30
C LEU A 130 9.90 -1.49 2.98
N GLU A 131 10.74 -1.09 3.93
CA GLU A 131 11.42 -2.02 4.85
C GLU A 131 10.48 -2.51 5.97
N THR A 132 9.48 -1.70 6.32
CA THR A 132 8.45 -2.03 7.31
C THR A 132 7.05 -1.79 6.73
N GLY A 133 6.00 -2.32 7.37
CA GLY A 133 4.61 -2.16 6.92
C GLY A 133 3.71 -1.68 8.04
N ARG A 134 3.79 -0.39 8.42
CA ARG A 134 2.93 0.20 9.46
C ARG A 134 1.69 0.82 8.85
N HIS A 135 0.66 0.96 9.67
CA HIS A 135 -0.58 1.62 9.26
C HIS A 135 -0.30 3.03 8.72
N HIS A 136 -0.77 3.33 7.50
CA HIS A 136 -0.55 4.59 6.78
C HIS A 136 0.92 5.02 6.67
N GLN A 137 1.86 4.10 6.65
CA GLN A 137 3.29 4.40 6.80
C GLN A 137 3.79 5.40 5.76
N ILE A 138 3.63 5.12 4.48
CA ILE A 138 4.10 6.00 3.38
C ILE A 138 3.49 7.39 3.53
N ARG A 139 2.18 7.45 3.75
CA ARG A 139 1.41 8.69 3.88
C ARG A 139 1.92 9.56 5.03
N ALA A 140 2.12 8.94 6.20
CA ALA A 140 2.59 9.63 7.41
C ALA A 140 4.05 10.09 7.30
N GLN A 141 4.93 9.25 6.75
CA GLN A 141 6.35 9.57 6.64
C GLN A 141 6.63 10.63 5.56
N LEU A 142 5.97 10.57 4.41
CA LEU A 142 6.10 11.61 3.39
C LEU A 142 5.56 12.96 3.89
N ALA A 143 4.39 12.97 4.54
CA ALA A 143 3.84 14.19 5.12
C ALA A 143 4.73 14.80 6.21
N ALA A 144 5.44 13.96 6.98
CA ALA A 144 6.39 14.40 8.01
C ALA A 144 7.55 15.24 7.46
N VAL A 145 7.91 15.02 6.19
CA VAL A 145 8.99 15.74 5.49
C VAL A 145 8.46 16.74 4.44
N GLY A 146 7.19 17.16 4.59
CA GLY A 146 6.59 18.19 3.74
C GLY A 146 6.15 17.71 2.35
N MET A 147 6.19 16.42 2.09
CA MET A 147 5.71 15.83 0.84
C MET A 147 4.29 15.28 1.02
N HIS A 148 3.32 15.86 0.30
CA HIS A 148 1.93 15.44 0.42
C HIS A 148 1.49 14.66 -0.82
N ILE A 149 1.01 13.42 -0.61
CA ILE A 149 0.48 12.59 -1.70
C ILE A 149 -0.76 13.29 -2.27
N LYS A 150 -0.82 13.46 -3.59
CA LYS A 150 -1.96 14.08 -4.27
C LYS A 150 -3.26 13.35 -3.93
N GLY A 151 -4.27 14.09 -3.53
CA GLY A 151 -5.58 13.57 -3.10
C GLY A 151 -5.67 13.20 -1.62
N ASP A 152 -4.55 13.12 -0.90
CA ASP A 152 -4.54 12.68 0.51
C ASP A 152 -4.83 13.82 1.50
N LEU A 153 -6.09 14.23 1.60
CA LEU A 153 -6.52 15.28 2.53
C LEU A 153 -6.15 14.96 3.99
N LYS A 154 -6.19 13.67 4.36
CA LYS A 154 -5.86 13.23 5.72
C LYS A 154 -4.42 13.56 6.12
N TYR A 155 -3.54 13.65 5.15
CA TYR A 155 -2.11 13.94 5.33
C TYR A 155 -1.65 15.21 4.62
N GLY A 156 -2.55 16.17 4.41
CA GLY A 156 -2.19 17.55 4.07
C GLY A 156 -2.27 17.91 2.58
N ALA A 157 -2.80 17.06 1.72
CA ALA A 157 -3.09 17.46 0.36
C ALA A 157 -4.16 18.56 0.33
N LYS A 158 -4.00 19.56 -0.54
CA LYS A 158 -4.92 20.71 -0.64
C LYS A 158 -6.29 20.35 -1.25
N ARG A 159 -6.36 19.32 -2.11
CA ARG A 159 -7.58 18.95 -2.83
C ARG A 159 -7.71 17.42 -2.91
N PRO A 160 -8.93 16.87 -2.83
CA PRO A 160 -9.17 15.44 -3.05
C PRO A 160 -9.03 15.10 -4.54
N ASN A 161 -8.92 13.81 -4.85
CA ASN A 161 -9.21 13.31 -6.18
C ASN A 161 -10.73 13.12 -6.34
N PRO A 162 -11.28 13.28 -7.56
CA PRO A 162 -12.73 13.17 -7.80
C PRO A 162 -13.34 11.83 -7.35
N ASN A 163 -12.58 10.74 -7.46
CA ASN A 163 -13.00 9.40 -7.09
C ASN A 163 -12.65 9.00 -5.65
N GLY A 164 -12.17 9.93 -4.82
CA GLY A 164 -11.77 9.68 -3.43
C GLY A 164 -10.50 8.84 -3.26
N SER A 165 -9.83 8.45 -4.35
CA SER A 165 -8.52 7.80 -4.30
C SER A 165 -7.40 8.79 -3.95
N ILE A 166 -6.21 8.24 -3.65
CA ILE A 166 -4.98 9.04 -3.55
C ILE A 166 -3.96 8.54 -4.57
N HIS A 167 -3.04 9.39 -4.99
CA HIS A 167 -1.97 8.99 -5.91
C HIS A 167 -0.87 8.21 -5.19
N LEU A 168 -1.27 7.09 -4.58
CA LEU A 168 -0.41 6.07 -4.01
C LEU A 168 -0.81 4.73 -4.62
N HIS A 169 0.15 4.04 -5.23
CA HIS A 169 -0.08 2.82 -5.98
C HIS A 169 0.94 1.74 -5.57
N ALA A 170 0.46 0.59 -5.11
CA ALA A 170 1.30 -0.60 -4.87
C ALA A 170 1.67 -1.21 -6.23
N ARG A 171 2.80 -0.76 -6.79
CA ARG A 171 3.23 -1.05 -8.17
C ARG A 171 3.65 -2.49 -8.34
N SER A 172 4.52 -3.01 -7.46
CA SER A 172 4.91 -4.42 -7.54
C SER A 172 5.01 -5.08 -6.16
N LEU A 173 4.85 -6.38 -6.19
CA LEU A 173 5.00 -7.28 -5.06
C LEU A 173 5.78 -8.52 -5.49
N LEU A 174 6.99 -8.67 -4.96
CA LEU A 174 7.80 -9.88 -5.10
C LEU A 174 7.69 -10.71 -3.82
N PHE A 175 7.42 -11.99 -3.93
CA PHE A 175 7.38 -12.93 -2.80
C PHE A 175 7.68 -14.37 -3.27
N VAL A 176 7.97 -15.28 -2.34
CA VAL A 176 8.18 -16.69 -2.65
C VAL A 176 6.85 -17.44 -2.65
N HIS A 177 6.54 -18.16 -3.72
CA HIS A 177 5.33 -18.97 -3.81
C HIS A 177 5.25 -19.98 -2.64
N PRO A 178 4.16 -20.00 -1.86
CA PRO A 178 4.12 -20.74 -0.58
C PRO A 178 4.25 -22.24 -0.71
N THR A 179 4.05 -22.81 -1.91
CA THR A 179 4.16 -24.25 -2.18
C THR A 179 5.32 -24.57 -3.10
N LYS A 180 5.42 -23.89 -4.25
CA LYS A 180 6.45 -24.16 -5.27
C LYS A 180 7.84 -23.70 -4.86
N LYS A 181 7.94 -22.74 -3.93
CA LYS A 181 9.21 -22.15 -3.46
C LYS A 181 9.97 -21.34 -4.53
N GLU A 182 9.28 -20.91 -5.57
CA GLU A 182 9.80 -20.04 -6.64
C GLU A 182 9.50 -18.59 -6.28
N GLU A 183 10.39 -17.70 -6.64
CA GLU A 183 10.12 -16.25 -6.58
C GLU A 183 9.07 -15.87 -7.63
N MET A 184 8.13 -15.03 -7.24
CA MET A 184 7.07 -14.51 -8.10
C MET A 184 6.96 -13.01 -7.92
N GLU A 185 7.01 -12.29 -9.03
CA GLU A 185 6.72 -10.86 -9.04
C GLU A 185 5.42 -10.58 -9.78
N PHE A 186 4.60 -9.71 -9.21
CA PHE A 186 3.38 -9.20 -9.81
C PHE A 186 3.45 -7.70 -9.89
N ILE A 187 3.20 -7.17 -11.08
CA ILE A 187 3.21 -5.75 -11.38
C ILE A 187 1.78 -5.32 -11.70
N ALA A 188 1.23 -4.39 -10.92
CA ALA A 188 -0.09 -3.83 -11.19
C ALA A 188 0.00 -2.73 -12.25
N PRO A 189 -0.89 -2.71 -13.26
CA PRO A 189 -0.97 -1.58 -14.19
C PRO A 189 -1.36 -0.31 -13.44
N TYR A 190 -0.92 0.84 -13.93
CA TYR A 190 -1.36 2.11 -13.37
C TYR A 190 -2.85 2.33 -13.58
N PRO A 191 -3.54 3.02 -12.66
CA PRO A 191 -4.90 3.44 -12.86
C PRO A 191 -5.05 4.36 -14.08
N ASP A 192 -6.23 4.37 -14.68
CA ASP A 192 -6.58 5.26 -15.81
C ASP A 192 -6.78 6.69 -15.29
N ASP A 193 -5.69 7.44 -15.18
CA ASP A 193 -5.64 8.83 -14.73
C ASP A 193 -4.53 9.58 -15.48
N VAL A 194 -4.74 10.86 -15.73
CA VAL A 194 -3.83 11.71 -16.53
C VAL A 194 -2.41 11.75 -15.97
N LEU A 195 -2.27 11.81 -14.64
CA LEU A 195 -0.93 11.84 -14.02
C LEU A 195 -0.24 10.49 -14.06
N TRP A 196 -0.99 9.40 -13.89
CA TRP A 196 -0.42 8.07 -14.04
C TRP A 196 0.00 7.77 -15.47
N LYS A 197 -0.77 8.25 -16.47
CA LYS A 197 -0.41 8.14 -17.91
C LYS A 197 0.80 8.98 -18.31
N ALA A 198 1.10 10.04 -17.56
CA ALA A 198 2.28 10.88 -17.81
C ALA A 198 3.58 10.27 -17.31
N LEU A 199 3.53 9.11 -16.64
CA LEU A 199 4.73 8.39 -16.21
C LEU A 199 5.34 7.64 -17.39
N THR A 200 6.62 7.90 -17.62
CA THR A 200 7.46 7.05 -18.46
C THR A 200 8.07 5.99 -17.56
N ASP A 201 7.75 4.71 -17.82
CA ASP A 201 8.39 3.58 -17.14
C ASP A 201 9.87 3.45 -17.54
#